data_bd979f03b362b33c33fe64fa84472dd7
#
_entry.id   bd979f03b362b33c33fe64fa84472dd7
#
_cell.length_a   1.000
_cell.length_b   1.000
_cell.length_c   1.000
_cell.angle_alpha   90.00
_cell.angle_beta   90.00
_cell.angle_gamma   90.00
#
_symmetry.space_group_name_H-M   'P 1'
#
loop_
_entity.id
_entity.type
_entity.pdbx_description
1 polymer ?
#
loop_
_entity_poly.entity_id
_entity_poly.type
_entity_poly.pdbx_seq_one_letter_code
_entity_poly.pdbx_strand_id
1 'polypeptide(L)'
;MGCIIFRKTNHFTDKTQNIVIDTNNILWLQGQGNLEVMPLFEQTTLVKWTKNEKFISHKHWGGEEIYVLNGIFMDEYGKYPKGTWIRSPHLSQHFPYVEDETIIFVKTGHL
;
A
#
# COMPACT_ATOMS: atom_id res chain seq x y z
N MET A 1 11.27 22.63 -7.02
CA MET A 1 10.87 21.41 -6.35
C MET A 1 9.36 21.36 -6.23
N GLY A 2 8.72 20.26 -6.55
CA GLY A 2 7.29 20.12 -6.46
C GLY A 2 6.88 19.08 -5.42
N CYS A 3 5.61 18.78 -5.34
CA CYS A 3 5.09 17.68 -4.52
C CYS A 3 4.08 16.88 -5.33
N ILE A 4 3.84 15.65 -4.88
CA ILE A 4 2.82 14.78 -5.44
C ILE A 4 1.75 14.60 -4.37
N ILE A 5 0.49 14.81 -4.74
CA ILE A 5 -0.65 14.63 -3.83
C ILE A 5 -1.53 13.51 -4.36
N PHE A 6 -1.73 12.49 -3.53
CA PHE A 6 -2.77 11.48 -3.75
C PHE A 6 -4.01 11.91 -2.99
N ARG A 7 -5.14 12.03 -3.69
CA ARG A 7 -6.39 12.45 -3.08
C ARG A 7 -7.53 11.53 -3.47
N LYS A 8 -8.28 11.08 -2.48
CA LYS A 8 -9.50 10.31 -2.67
C LYS A 8 -10.56 10.87 -1.72
N THR A 9 -11.78 11.07 -2.20
CA THR A 9 -12.87 11.65 -1.42
C THR A 9 -13.93 10.62 -1.13
N ASN A 10 -14.65 10.78 -0.01
CA ASN A 10 -15.82 9.99 0.38
C ASN A 10 -15.55 8.49 0.57
N HIS A 11 -14.34 8.10 0.97
CA HIS A 11 -14.00 6.68 1.15
C HIS A 11 -13.82 6.27 2.62
N PHE A 12 -13.81 7.22 3.55
CA PHE A 12 -13.73 6.90 4.98
C PHE A 12 -15.13 6.72 5.57
N THR A 13 -15.26 5.77 6.48
CA THR A 13 -16.49 5.57 7.25
C THR A 13 -16.66 6.62 8.33
N ASP A 14 -15.58 7.00 9.01
CA ASP A 14 -15.57 8.10 9.96
C ASP A 14 -15.19 9.40 9.24
N LYS A 15 -16.15 10.32 9.13
CA LYS A 15 -15.98 11.61 8.44
C LYS A 15 -15.89 12.78 9.42
N THR A 16 -15.78 12.51 10.73
CA THR A 16 -15.80 13.55 11.76
C THR A 16 -14.42 14.02 12.16
N GLN A 17 -13.36 13.30 11.81
CA GLN A 17 -12.00 13.59 12.23
C GLN A 17 -11.13 14.10 11.08
N ASN A 18 -10.34 15.12 11.37
CA ASN A 18 -9.19 15.48 10.55
C ASN A 18 -7.96 14.77 11.11
N ILE A 19 -7.30 14.00 10.27
CA ILE A 19 -6.10 13.24 10.66
C ILE A 19 -4.91 13.76 9.87
N VAL A 20 -3.86 14.15 10.59
CA VAL A 20 -2.58 14.53 9.99
C VAL A 20 -1.49 13.66 10.61
N ILE A 21 -0.79 12.93 9.76
CA ILE A 21 0.28 12.03 10.18
C ILE A 21 1.55 12.39 9.40
N ASP A 22 2.60 12.77 10.13
CA ASP A 22 3.93 12.93 9.54
C ASP A 22 4.65 11.58 9.60
N THR A 23 4.72 10.90 8.47
CA THR A 23 5.29 9.55 8.40
C THR A 23 6.79 9.50 8.71
N ASN A 24 7.48 10.65 8.71
CA ASN A 24 8.89 10.72 9.12
C ASN A 24 9.06 10.57 10.63
N ASN A 25 8.00 10.77 11.40
CA ASN A 25 8.02 10.71 12.87
C ASN A 25 7.32 9.47 13.44
N ILE A 26 6.96 8.52 12.58
CA ILE A 26 6.29 7.28 12.97
C ILE A 26 7.26 6.11 12.76
N LEU A 27 7.33 5.22 13.74
CA LEU A 27 8.15 4.03 13.62
C LEU A 27 7.45 2.98 12.75
N TRP A 28 8.25 2.28 11.95
CA TRP A 28 7.80 1.11 11.22
C TRP A 28 7.62 -0.05 12.20
N LEU A 29 6.54 -0.81 12.03
CA LEU A 29 6.26 -2.03 12.79
C LEU A 29 6.59 -3.23 11.93
N GLN A 30 6.96 -4.34 12.56
CA GLN A 30 7.16 -5.58 11.82
C GLN A 30 5.83 -6.13 11.34
N GLY A 31 5.78 -6.42 10.03
CA GLY A 31 4.64 -7.10 9.42
C GLY A 31 4.93 -8.57 9.19
N GLN A 32 4.22 -9.15 8.23
CA GLN A 32 4.41 -10.55 7.85
C GLN A 32 5.75 -10.72 7.11
N GLY A 33 6.47 -11.80 7.40
CA GLY A 33 7.78 -12.04 6.80
C GLY A 33 8.76 -10.93 7.19
N ASN A 34 9.40 -10.34 6.18
CA ASN A 34 10.32 -9.22 6.36
C ASN A 34 9.70 -7.87 5.98
N LEU A 35 8.37 -7.82 5.86
CA LEU A 35 7.67 -6.56 5.62
C LEU A 35 7.70 -5.68 6.86
N GLU A 36 7.73 -4.38 6.64
CA GLU A 36 7.49 -3.39 7.67
C GLU A 36 6.22 -2.62 7.32
N VAL A 37 5.40 -2.34 8.32
CA VAL A 37 4.10 -1.70 8.12
C VAL A 37 3.99 -0.45 8.99
N MET A 38 3.26 0.52 8.48
CA MET A 38 2.94 1.75 9.21
C MET A 38 1.45 2.02 9.03
N PRO A 39 0.60 1.53 9.96
CA PRO A 39 -0.82 1.84 9.90
C PRO A 39 -1.05 3.33 10.05
N LEU A 40 -1.93 3.89 9.22
CA LEU A 40 -2.25 5.31 9.24
C LEU A 40 -3.63 5.55 9.85
N PHE A 41 -4.68 5.31 9.08
CA PHE A 41 -6.05 5.52 9.55
C PHE A 41 -6.98 4.52 8.88
N GLU A 42 -7.85 3.90 9.67
CA GLU A 42 -8.76 2.84 9.23
C GLU A 42 -7.95 1.72 8.55
N GLN A 43 -8.28 1.36 7.31
CA GLN A 43 -7.63 0.29 6.56
C GLN A 43 -6.54 0.81 5.61
N THR A 44 -5.97 1.96 5.95
CA THR A 44 -4.91 2.60 5.17
C THR A 44 -3.57 2.39 5.85
N THR A 45 -2.60 1.88 5.11
CA THR A 45 -1.29 1.49 5.65
C THR A 45 -0.19 1.78 4.64
N LEU A 46 0.97 2.21 5.11
CA LEU A 46 2.19 2.15 4.32
C LEU A 46 2.83 0.79 4.55
N VAL A 47 3.33 0.18 3.49
CA VAL A 47 4.03 -1.10 3.55
C VAL A 47 5.38 -0.95 2.88
N LYS A 48 6.43 -1.29 3.62
CA LYS A 48 7.80 -1.34 3.10
C LYS A 48 8.17 -2.79 2.84
N TRP A 49 8.50 -3.06 1.60
CA TRP A 49 8.97 -4.36 1.13
C TRP A 49 10.49 -4.33 1.11
N THR A 50 11.10 -5.21 1.87
CA THR A 50 12.55 -5.34 1.85
C THR A 50 13.00 -6.05 0.58
N LYS A 51 14.27 -5.89 0.24
CA LYS A 51 14.86 -6.47 -0.97
C LYS A 51 14.55 -7.97 -1.09
N ASN A 52 14.09 -8.37 -2.26
CA ASN A 52 13.76 -9.75 -2.61
C ASN A 52 12.60 -10.38 -1.81
N GLU A 53 11.77 -9.57 -1.17
CA GLU A 53 10.60 -10.09 -0.45
C GLU A 53 9.50 -10.50 -1.44
N LYS A 54 8.75 -11.54 -1.06
CA LYS A 54 7.62 -12.00 -1.83
C LYS A 54 6.52 -12.52 -0.90
N PHE A 55 5.29 -12.44 -1.36
CA PHE A 55 4.13 -12.97 -0.64
C PHE A 55 3.58 -14.21 -1.30
N ILE A 56 2.95 -15.06 -0.48
CA ILE A 56 2.04 -16.10 -0.96
C ILE A 56 0.79 -15.41 -1.52
N SER A 57 0.17 -16.01 -2.52
CA SER A 57 -1.09 -15.51 -3.07
C SER A 57 -2.14 -15.30 -2.00
N HIS A 58 -2.84 -14.19 -2.07
CA HIS A 58 -3.92 -13.88 -1.15
C HIS A 58 -5.08 -13.22 -1.87
N LYS A 59 -6.28 -13.33 -1.29
CA LYS A 59 -7.49 -12.68 -1.80
C LYS A 59 -7.70 -11.34 -1.12
N HIS A 60 -8.19 -10.39 -1.90
CA HIS A 60 -8.51 -9.04 -1.41
C HIS A 60 -9.99 -8.92 -1.06
N TRP A 61 -10.35 -9.22 0.19
CA TRP A 61 -11.71 -9.01 0.68
C TRP A 61 -12.02 -7.52 0.70
N GLY A 62 -13.07 -7.12 -0.06
CA GLY A 62 -13.40 -5.71 -0.23
C GLY A 62 -12.47 -4.95 -1.17
N GLY A 63 -11.58 -5.65 -1.86
CA GLY A 63 -10.64 -5.06 -2.81
C GLY A 63 -9.44 -4.38 -2.17
N GLU A 64 -8.56 -3.83 -3.02
CA GLU A 64 -7.33 -3.17 -2.61
C GLU A 64 -6.97 -2.06 -3.59
N GLU A 65 -6.53 -0.93 -3.07
CA GLU A 65 -5.88 0.11 -3.85
C GLU A 65 -4.44 0.26 -3.38
N ILE A 66 -3.51 0.37 -4.33
CA ILE A 66 -2.09 0.53 -4.07
C ILE A 66 -1.59 1.75 -4.85
N TYR A 67 -0.77 2.56 -4.20
CA TYR A 67 0.03 3.58 -4.87
C TYR A 67 1.50 3.35 -4.56
N VAL A 68 2.33 3.24 -5.59
CA VAL A 68 3.76 2.96 -5.44
C VAL A 68 4.48 4.26 -5.15
N LEU A 69 4.96 4.41 -3.91
CA LEU A 69 5.64 5.61 -3.45
C LEU A 69 7.13 5.61 -3.77
N ASN A 70 7.76 4.44 -3.75
CA ASN A 70 9.18 4.30 -4.02
C ASN A 70 9.46 2.88 -4.48
N GLY A 71 10.48 2.69 -5.34
CA GLY A 71 10.85 1.39 -5.85
C GLY A 71 9.96 0.91 -6.98
N ILE A 72 9.91 -0.41 -7.17
CA ILE A 72 9.12 -1.07 -8.21
C ILE A 72 8.36 -2.23 -7.57
N PHE A 73 7.04 -2.13 -7.53
CA PHE A 73 6.17 -3.20 -7.06
C PHE A 73 5.88 -4.15 -8.23
N MET A 74 5.83 -5.45 -7.97
CA MET A 74 5.69 -6.44 -9.04
C MET A 74 4.68 -7.52 -8.65
N ASP A 75 4.06 -8.11 -9.64
CA ASP A 75 3.28 -9.33 -9.52
C ASP A 75 3.34 -10.10 -10.86
N GLU A 76 2.58 -11.17 -10.98
CA GLU A 76 2.54 -11.98 -12.21
C GLU A 76 2.01 -11.21 -13.43
N TYR A 77 1.36 -10.08 -13.22
CA TYR A 77 0.77 -9.29 -14.31
C TYR A 77 1.68 -8.16 -14.79
N GLY A 78 2.70 -7.79 -14.03
CA GLY A 78 3.59 -6.72 -14.47
C GLY A 78 4.50 -6.15 -13.41
N LYS A 79 5.18 -5.07 -13.82
CA LYS A 79 6.07 -4.27 -12.98
C LYS A 79 5.53 -2.87 -12.90
N TYR A 80 5.45 -2.35 -11.68
CA TYR A 80 4.78 -1.08 -11.39
C TYR A 80 5.77 -0.13 -10.71
N PRO A 81 6.34 0.82 -11.46
CA PRO A 81 7.30 1.76 -10.89
C PRO A 81 6.63 2.82 -10.03
N LYS A 82 7.46 3.59 -9.32
CA LYS A 82 7.03 4.75 -8.55
C LYS A 82 6.02 5.60 -9.35
N GLY A 83 4.91 5.96 -8.71
CA GLY A 83 3.86 6.75 -9.31
C GLY A 83 2.72 5.92 -9.91
N THR A 84 2.81 4.60 -9.88
CA THR A 84 1.75 3.73 -10.39
C THR A 84 0.64 3.58 -9.35
N TRP A 85 -0.60 3.71 -9.80
CA TRP A 85 -1.79 3.38 -9.00
C TRP A 85 -2.40 2.08 -9.51
N ILE A 86 -2.72 1.18 -8.58
CA ILE A 86 -3.27 -0.14 -8.89
C ILE A 86 -4.56 -0.31 -8.12
N ARG A 87 -5.60 -0.78 -8.81
CA ARG A 87 -6.87 -1.14 -8.20
C ARG A 87 -7.13 -2.62 -8.42
N SER A 88 -7.33 -3.34 -7.33
CA SER A 88 -7.63 -4.78 -7.36
C SER A 88 -9.03 -4.99 -6.78
N PRO A 89 -9.99 -5.50 -7.56
CA PRO A 89 -11.37 -5.61 -7.11
C PRO A 89 -11.55 -6.68 -6.03
N HIS A 90 -12.71 -6.67 -5.40
CA HIS A 90 -13.11 -7.66 -4.41
C HIS A 90 -12.85 -9.08 -4.90
N LEU A 91 -12.21 -9.88 -4.04
CA LEU A 91 -11.82 -11.27 -4.30
C LEU A 91 -10.76 -11.49 -5.38
N SER A 92 -10.14 -10.44 -5.90
CA SER A 92 -8.98 -10.61 -6.78
C SER A 92 -7.81 -11.24 -6.04
N GLN A 93 -6.92 -11.89 -6.79
CA GLN A 93 -5.71 -12.53 -6.24
C GLN A 93 -4.49 -12.15 -7.05
N HIS A 94 -3.35 -12.08 -6.38
CA HIS A 94 -2.08 -11.93 -7.05
C HIS A 94 -0.94 -12.50 -6.18
N PHE A 95 0.26 -12.61 -6.79
CA PHE A 95 1.50 -13.03 -6.12
C PHE A 95 2.48 -11.86 -6.13
N PRO A 96 2.36 -10.92 -5.17
CA PRO A 96 3.23 -9.75 -5.18
C PRO A 96 4.64 -10.07 -4.71
N TYR A 97 5.61 -9.38 -5.30
CA TYR A 97 7.02 -9.50 -4.94
C TYR A 97 7.78 -8.23 -5.34
N VAL A 98 8.98 -8.11 -4.83
CA VAL A 98 9.90 -7.03 -5.20
C VAL A 98 11.31 -7.57 -5.35
N GLU A 99 12.15 -6.89 -6.11
CA GLU A 99 13.58 -7.17 -6.21
C GLU A 99 14.38 -6.25 -5.28
N ASP A 100 14.02 -4.97 -5.24
CA ASP A 100 14.65 -3.97 -4.40
C ASP A 100 13.64 -3.42 -3.38
N GLU A 101 14.13 -2.69 -2.39
CA GLU A 101 13.26 -2.05 -1.40
C GLU A 101 12.18 -1.20 -2.09
N THR A 102 10.94 -1.42 -1.69
CA THR A 102 9.78 -0.76 -2.30
C THR A 102 8.82 -0.34 -1.20
N ILE A 103 8.29 0.87 -1.32
CA ILE A 103 7.30 1.41 -0.37
C ILE A 103 6.01 1.66 -1.13
N ILE A 104 4.91 1.10 -0.62
CA ILE A 104 3.58 1.29 -1.19
C ILE A 104 2.62 1.84 -0.16
N PHE A 105 1.67 2.62 -0.63
CA PHE A 105 0.50 3.06 0.13
C PHE A 105 -0.64 2.12 -0.22
N VAL A 106 -1.29 1.56 0.79
CA VAL A 106 -2.33 0.53 0.59
C VAL A 106 -3.58 0.90 1.35
N LYS A 107 -4.74 0.78 0.71
CA LYS A 107 -6.04 0.79 1.36
C LYS A 107 -6.82 -0.44 0.94
N THR A 108 -7.40 -1.14 1.91
CA THR A 108 -8.13 -2.39 1.68
C THR A 108 -9.56 -2.31 2.19
N GLY A 109 -10.42 -3.20 1.67
CA GLY A 109 -11.74 -3.43 2.23
C GLY A 109 -12.80 -2.38 1.91
N HIS A 110 -12.56 -1.50 0.94
CA HIS A 110 -13.45 -0.37 0.64
C HIS A 110 -14.03 -0.38 -0.77
N LEU A 111 -13.76 -1.42 -1.54
CA LEU A 111 -14.21 -1.54 -2.93
C LEU A 111 -15.40 -2.49 -3.11
#